data_ac1b0f58f4fd49810183b4794f809cc8
#
_entry.id   ac1b0f58f4fd49810183b4794f809cc8
#
_cell.length_a   1.000
_cell.length_b   1.000
_cell.length_c   1.000
_cell.angle_alpha   90.00
_cell.angle_beta   90.00
_cell.angle_gamma   90.00
#
_symmetry.space_group_name_H-M   'P 1'
#
loop_
_entity.id
_entity.type
_entity.pdbx_description
1 polymer ?
#
loop_
_entity_poly.entity_id
_entity_poly.type
_entity_poly.pdbx_seq_one_letter_code
_entity_poly.pdbx_strand_id
1 'polypeptide(L)'
;ADEPISMLDMSVRAKILGLLTELKQDLGLTYVYITHDLASARFFCDRIAIMYLGKIVETGPTAAIFDNPRHPYTKALLRAVPDPDPSHGMARDLPRGEVPDASDPPPGCPFHPRCPEAVPHCGWEMRDVRMVLEQRWTRVSPEQFASEARVVGDASLFNQPEPSPGVGALRPATGSADELLALLEDERASDPAEPLWHGVRGMASNGREVRMEFIERAVPRLLPVVGSAVEVSCHLYHKPVPAESEAATARTK
;
A
#
# COMPACT_ATOMS: atom_id res chain seq x y z
N ALA A 1 25.82 -4.52 -3.75
CA ALA A 1 25.89 -4.95 -2.35
C ALA A 1 24.48 -5.21 -1.84
N ASP A 2 24.17 -6.47 -1.63
CA ASP A 2 22.86 -6.91 -1.17
C ASP A 2 22.96 -7.28 0.32
N GLU A 3 22.25 -6.51 1.18
CA GLU A 3 22.23 -6.66 2.64
C GLU A 3 23.65 -6.84 3.27
N PRO A 4 24.66 -6.04 2.90
CA PRO A 4 26.06 -6.36 3.23
C PRO A 4 26.40 -6.24 4.72
N ILE A 5 25.51 -5.66 5.52
CA ILE A 5 25.69 -5.47 6.97
C ILE A 5 24.59 -6.13 7.80
N SER A 6 23.64 -6.83 7.16
CA SER A 6 22.63 -7.60 7.89
C SER A 6 23.31 -8.69 8.73
N MET A 7 22.72 -9.08 9.83
CA MET A 7 23.26 -10.09 10.78
C MET A 7 24.58 -9.71 11.50
N LEU A 8 25.10 -8.49 11.33
CA LEU A 8 26.28 -8.02 12.03
C LEU A 8 25.90 -7.19 13.26
N ASP A 9 26.75 -7.20 14.29
CA ASP A 9 26.63 -6.27 15.42
C ASP A 9 26.91 -4.81 14.99
N MET A 10 26.44 -3.86 15.79
CA MET A 10 26.50 -2.43 15.45
C MET A 10 27.91 -1.92 15.23
N SER A 11 28.90 -2.43 15.99
CA SER A 11 30.29 -1.99 15.89
C SER A 11 30.96 -2.48 14.61
N VAL A 12 30.64 -3.68 14.18
CA VAL A 12 31.11 -4.25 12.90
C VAL A 12 30.42 -3.59 11.72
N ARG A 13 29.09 -3.31 11.81
CA ARG A 13 28.37 -2.55 10.77
C ARG A 13 29.05 -1.22 10.45
N ALA A 14 29.38 -0.43 11.49
CA ALA A 14 30.05 0.86 11.31
C ALA A 14 31.39 0.74 10.59
N LYS A 15 32.20 -0.29 10.94
CA LYS A 15 33.50 -0.54 10.30
C LYS A 15 33.35 -0.93 8.83
N ILE A 16 32.39 -1.81 8.50
CA ILE A 16 32.13 -2.22 7.11
C ILE A 16 31.64 -1.05 6.27
N LEU A 17 30.72 -0.23 6.79
CA LEU A 17 30.26 0.99 6.09
C LEU A 17 31.41 1.97 5.86
N GLY A 18 32.30 2.15 6.86
CA GLY A 18 33.53 2.95 6.72
C GLY A 18 34.41 2.44 5.58
N LEU A 19 34.70 1.12 5.57
CA LEU A 19 35.51 0.49 4.52
C LEU A 19 34.87 0.66 3.13
N LEU A 20 33.56 0.45 3.00
CA LEU A 20 32.86 0.65 1.72
C LEU A 20 32.93 2.12 1.26
N THR A 21 32.90 3.07 2.19
CA THR A 21 33.04 4.50 1.90
C THR A 21 34.45 4.83 1.42
N GLU A 22 35.51 4.29 2.06
CA GLU A 22 36.91 4.45 1.65
C GLU A 22 37.11 3.87 0.24
N LEU A 23 36.64 2.65 -0.02
CA LEU A 23 36.73 2.04 -1.35
C LEU A 23 35.97 2.83 -2.42
N LYS A 24 34.82 3.42 -2.07
CA LYS A 24 34.08 4.31 -2.98
C LYS A 24 34.92 5.51 -3.39
N GLN A 25 35.64 6.12 -2.44
CA GLN A 25 36.47 7.30 -2.70
C GLN A 25 37.75 6.95 -3.42
N ASP A 26 38.48 5.93 -2.97
CA ASP A 26 39.82 5.57 -3.49
C ASP A 26 39.77 4.98 -4.89
N LEU A 27 38.71 4.21 -5.19
CA LEU A 27 38.57 3.51 -6.48
C LEU A 27 37.51 4.15 -7.39
N GLY A 28 36.85 5.23 -6.98
CA GLY A 28 35.82 5.89 -7.77
C GLY A 28 34.60 5.01 -8.03
N LEU A 29 34.21 4.13 -7.07
CA LEU A 29 33.16 3.16 -7.26
C LEU A 29 31.77 3.78 -7.13
N THR A 30 30.83 3.24 -7.91
CA THR A 30 29.39 3.46 -7.72
C THR A 30 28.76 2.18 -7.17
N TYR A 31 27.99 2.31 -6.08
CA TYR A 31 27.31 1.19 -5.44
C TYR A 31 25.81 1.19 -5.74
N VAL A 32 25.27 0.01 -6.01
CA VAL A 32 23.85 -0.29 -5.77
C VAL A 32 23.79 -1.02 -4.44
N TYR A 33 23.26 -0.34 -3.42
CA TYR A 33 23.19 -0.81 -2.04
C TYR A 33 21.76 -1.19 -1.68
N ILE A 34 21.48 -2.49 -1.49
CA ILE A 34 20.17 -3.00 -1.13
C ILE A 34 20.15 -3.23 0.38
N THR A 35 19.17 -2.66 1.07
CA THR A 35 19.02 -2.80 2.52
C THR A 35 17.59 -2.50 2.96
N HIS A 36 17.18 -3.07 4.09
CA HIS A 36 15.98 -2.68 4.82
C HIS A 36 16.28 -1.68 5.96
N ASP A 37 17.55 -1.41 6.24
CA ASP A 37 17.97 -0.49 7.30
C ASP A 37 18.12 0.94 6.75
N LEU A 38 17.13 1.78 7.06
CA LEU A 38 17.10 3.18 6.65
C LEU A 38 18.23 4.01 7.28
N ALA A 39 18.70 3.66 8.48
CA ALA A 39 19.78 4.40 9.12
C ALA A 39 21.09 4.24 8.34
N SER A 40 21.43 3.02 7.93
CA SER A 40 22.59 2.76 7.09
C SER A 40 22.46 3.40 5.71
N ALA A 41 21.26 3.33 5.10
CA ALA A 41 20.99 3.98 3.82
C ALA A 41 21.16 5.51 3.91
N ARG A 42 20.68 6.14 4.98
CA ARG A 42 20.85 7.59 5.21
C ARG A 42 22.32 7.99 5.32
N PHE A 43 23.13 7.16 5.92
CA PHE A 43 24.57 7.43 6.11
C PHE A 43 25.37 7.23 4.83
N PHE A 44 25.09 6.18 4.07
CA PHE A 44 25.95 5.70 2.98
C PHE A 44 25.52 6.15 1.58
N CYS A 45 24.19 6.30 1.34
CA CYS A 45 23.66 6.52 0.00
C CYS A 45 23.49 8.00 -0.34
N ASP A 46 23.87 8.40 -1.55
CA ASP A 46 23.62 9.75 -2.09
C ASP A 46 22.17 9.90 -2.56
N ARG A 47 21.61 8.80 -3.10
CA ARG A 47 20.21 8.70 -3.56
C ARG A 47 19.58 7.42 -3.04
N ILE A 48 18.27 7.46 -2.85
CA ILE A 48 17.48 6.31 -2.39
C ILE A 48 16.32 6.08 -3.34
N ALA A 49 16.00 4.79 -3.56
CA ALA A 49 14.77 4.32 -4.15
C ALA A 49 14.03 3.45 -3.13
N ILE A 50 12.86 3.89 -2.69
CA ILE A 50 11.98 3.14 -1.78
C ILE A 50 11.13 2.19 -2.61
N MET A 51 11.13 0.91 -2.25
CA MET A 51 10.37 -0.13 -2.96
C MET A 51 9.28 -0.71 -2.06
N TYR A 52 8.13 -1.01 -2.66
CA TYR A 52 7.04 -1.75 -2.02
C TYR A 52 6.48 -2.77 -3.02
N LEU A 53 6.43 -4.05 -2.62
CA LEU A 53 5.96 -5.17 -3.46
C LEU A 53 6.49 -5.09 -4.91
N GLY A 54 7.81 -4.97 -5.07
CA GLY A 54 8.49 -4.94 -6.37
C GLY A 54 8.35 -3.64 -7.17
N LYS A 55 7.68 -2.61 -6.65
CA LYS A 55 7.52 -1.30 -7.31
C LYS A 55 8.31 -0.22 -6.60
N ILE A 56 8.99 0.65 -7.35
CA ILE A 56 9.56 1.88 -6.79
C ILE A 56 8.41 2.86 -6.56
N VAL A 57 8.20 3.23 -5.30
CA VAL A 57 7.15 4.15 -4.90
C VAL A 57 7.64 5.59 -4.74
N GLU A 58 8.93 5.76 -4.42
CA GLU A 58 9.56 7.07 -4.29
C GLU A 58 11.06 6.96 -4.53
N THR A 59 11.66 7.95 -5.21
CA THR A 59 13.12 8.02 -5.40
C THR A 59 13.61 9.46 -5.42
N GLY A 60 14.83 9.68 -4.95
CA GLY A 60 15.42 11.01 -4.91
C GLY A 60 16.73 11.07 -4.12
N PRO A 61 17.30 12.28 -3.97
CA PRO A 61 18.41 12.52 -3.06
C PRO A 61 18.05 12.08 -1.63
N THR A 62 18.96 11.43 -0.94
CA THR A 62 18.75 10.90 0.41
C THR A 62 18.18 11.94 1.36
N ALA A 63 18.78 13.13 1.44
CA ALA A 63 18.29 14.21 2.29
C ALA A 63 16.84 14.58 1.98
N ALA A 64 16.49 14.71 0.69
CA ALA A 64 15.13 15.11 0.28
C ALA A 64 14.06 14.06 0.69
N ILE A 65 14.38 12.77 0.61
CA ILE A 65 13.49 11.67 1.03
C ILE A 65 13.29 11.68 2.55
N PHE A 66 14.37 11.88 3.32
CA PHE A 66 14.27 11.87 4.79
C PHE A 66 13.60 13.13 5.35
N ASP A 67 13.89 14.29 4.77
CA ASP A 67 13.38 15.57 5.29
C ASP A 67 11.92 15.82 4.88
N ASN A 68 11.50 15.33 3.70
CA ASN A 68 10.16 15.60 3.18
C ASN A 68 9.64 14.44 2.31
N PRO A 69 9.38 13.25 2.91
CA PRO A 69 8.84 12.09 2.20
C PRO A 69 7.49 12.39 1.59
N ARG A 70 7.26 11.92 0.38
CA ARG A 70 6.02 12.17 -0.37
C ARG A 70 5.07 11.00 -0.30
N HIS A 71 5.55 9.80 -0.61
CA HIS A 71 4.68 8.63 -0.62
C HIS A 71 4.23 8.25 0.80
N PRO A 72 2.93 7.93 1.02
CA PRO A 72 2.43 7.52 2.34
C PRO A 72 3.18 6.34 2.96
N TYR A 73 3.63 5.39 2.14
CA TYR A 73 4.48 4.28 2.61
C TYR A 73 5.84 4.78 3.13
N THR A 74 6.52 5.69 2.40
CA THR A 74 7.79 6.27 2.84
C THR A 74 7.62 7.02 4.16
N LYS A 75 6.53 7.79 4.30
CA LYS A 75 6.19 8.48 5.56
C LYS A 75 6.03 7.48 6.71
N ALA A 76 5.29 6.39 6.48
CA ALA A 76 5.08 5.35 7.49
C ALA A 76 6.38 4.62 7.85
N LEU A 77 7.21 4.30 6.85
CA LEU A 77 8.48 3.63 7.00
C LEU A 77 9.47 4.47 7.85
N LEU A 78 9.57 5.78 7.56
CA LEU A 78 10.44 6.69 8.32
C LEU A 78 9.94 6.92 9.75
N ARG A 79 8.62 6.97 9.97
CA ARG A 79 8.03 7.06 11.32
C ARG A 79 8.24 5.80 12.17
N ALA A 80 8.43 4.65 11.53
CA ALA A 80 8.70 3.40 12.23
C ALA A 80 10.15 3.26 12.69
N VAL A 81 11.06 4.14 12.23
CA VAL A 81 12.45 4.18 12.72
C VAL A 81 12.43 4.67 14.17
N PRO A 82 12.96 3.88 15.12
CA PRO A 82 13.00 4.30 16.53
C PRO A 82 13.78 5.59 16.72
N ASP A 83 13.18 6.55 17.43
CA ASP A 83 13.89 7.74 17.88
C ASP A 83 14.66 7.38 19.18
N PRO A 84 15.96 7.71 19.29
CA PRO A 84 16.70 7.51 20.52
C PRO A 84 16.18 8.35 21.71
N ASP A 85 15.45 9.43 21.44
CA ASP A 85 14.86 10.26 22.48
C ASP A 85 13.56 9.63 23.02
N PRO A 86 13.55 9.15 24.27
CA PRO A 86 12.36 8.52 24.86
C PRO A 86 11.17 9.48 25.07
N SER A 87 11.40 10.80 24.97
CA SER A 87 10.32 11.80 25.02
C SER A 87 9.47 11.83 23.74
N HIS A 88 10.02 11.40 22.64
CA HIS A 88 9.31 11.18 21.38
C HIS A 88 8.71 9.77 21.40
N GLY A 89 7.50 9.61 21.88
CA GLY A 89 6.82 8.32 21.91
C GLY A 89 6.81 7.63 20.53
N MET A 90 6.72 6.29 20.51
CA MET A 90 6.57 5.56 19.23
C MET A 90 5.32 6.05 18.48
N ALA A 91 5.51 6.34 17.19
CA ALA A 91 4.40 6.70 16.33
C ALA A 91 3.36 5.55 16.32
N ARG A 92 2.11 5.86 16.68
CA ARG A 92 1.01 4.88 16.70
C ARG A 92 0.34 4.71 15.34
N ASP A 93 0.67 5.58 14.38
CA ASP A 93 0.09 5.58 13.04
C ASP A 93 0.84 4.63 12.09
N LEU A 94 0.87 3.35 12.44
CA LEU A 94 1.36 2.32 11.54
C LEU A 94 0.35 2.04 10.42
N PRO A 95 0.82 1.66 9.23
CA PRO A 95 -0.08 1.23 8.16
C PRO A 95 -0.97 0.07 8.64
N ARG A 96 -2.27 0.19 8.36
CA ARG A 96 -3.25 -0.84 8.75
C ARG A 96 -3.02 -2.16 8.02
N GLY A 97 -3.56 -3.23 8.56
CA GLY A 97 -3.58 -4.56 7.95
C GLY A 97 -2.19 -5.19 7.77
N GLU A 98 -2.19 -6.37 7.18
CA GLU A 98 -0.99 -7.11 6.84
C GLU A 98 -0.41 -6.69 5.49
N VAL A 99 0.85 -7.06 5.22
CA VAL A 99 1.47 -6.86 3.91
C VAL A 99 0.82 -7.85 2.94
N PRO A 100 0.27 -7.38 1.80
CA PRO A 100 -0.31 -8.27 0.80
C PRO A 100 0.71 -9.26 0.22
N ASP A 101 0.22 -10.34 -0.37
CA ASP A 101 1.06 -11.34 -1.03
C ASP A 101 1.83 -10.70 -2.20
N ALA A 102 3.15 -10.82 -2.16
CA ALA A 102 4.03 -10.29 -3.20
C ALA A 102 3.89 -11.01 -4.55
N SER A 103 3.37 -12.25 -4.55
CA SER A 103 3.11 -13.01 -5.78
C SER A 103 1.81 -12.59 -6.49
N ASP A 104 0.88 -11.98 -5.74
CA ASP A 104 -0.40 -11.45 -6.26
C ASP A 104 -0.67 -10.04 -5.65
N PRO A 105 0.13 -9.03 -6.04
CA PRO A 105 0.04 -7.70 -5.46
C PRO A 105 -1.29 -7.03 -5.82
N PRO A 106 -1.82 -6.17 -4.92
CA PRO A 106 -3.02 -5.40 -5.21
C PRO A 106 -2.89 -4.60 -6.50
N PRO A 107 -3.96 -4.49 -7.30
CA PRO A 107 -3.95 -3.72 -8.54
C PRO A 107 -3.79 -2.22 -8.29
N GLY A 108 -3.34 -1.49 -9.31
CA GLY A 108 -3.10 -0.04 -9.20
C GLY A 108 -1.90 0.28 -8.32
N CYS A 109 -2.11 1.03 -7.24
CA CYS A 109 -1.09 1.29 -6.23
C CYS A 109 -1.01 0.11 -5.25
N PRO A 110 0.07 -0.67 -5.17
CA PRO A 110 0.11 -1.86 -4.32
C PRO A 110 0.01 -1.55 -2.81
N PHE A 111 0.23 -0.30 -2.42
CA PHE A 111 0.11 0.13 -1.02
C PHE A 111 -1.31 0.58 -0.63
N HIS A 112 -2.24 0.74 -1.60
CA HIS A 112 -3.55 1.34 -1.35
C HIS A 112 -4.37 0.67 -0.24
N PRO A 113 -4.36 -0.67 -0.04
CA PRO A 113 -5.15 -1.28 1.03
C PRO A 113 -4.71 -0.84 2.42
N ARG A 114 -3.45 -0.44 2.56
CA ARG A 114 -2.83 -0.01 3.81
C ARG A 114 -2.65 1.49 3.93
N CYS A 115 -3.00 2.24 2.88
CA CYS A 115 -2.77 3.67 2.78
C CYS A 115 -3.91 4.46 3.44
N PRO A 116 -3.63 5.28 4.47
CA PRO A 116 -4.67 6.12 5.09
C PRO A 116 -5.12 7.27 4.19
N GLU A 117 -4.32 7.62 3.18
CA GLU A 117 -4.57 8.71 2.22
C GLU A 117 -5.01 8.15 0.84
N ALA A 118 -5.49 6.90 0.77
CA ALA A 118 -5.86 6.30 -0.50
C ALA A 118 -7.06 7.02 -1.15
N VAL A 119 -6.97 7.17 -2.46
CA VAL A 119 -7.97 7.89 -3.28
C VAL A 119 -8.74 6.92 -4.20
N PRO A 120 -9.87 7.36 -4.79
CA PRO A 120 -10.75 6.47 -5.55
C PRO A 120 -10.09 5.62 -6.64
N HIS A 121 -9.06 6.13 -7.31
CA HIS A 121 -8.37 5.45 -8.41
C HIS A 121 -7.20 4.56 -7.98
N CYS A 122 -6.98 4.37 -6.67
CA CYS A 122 -5.82 3.62 -6.16
C CYS A 122 -5.85 2.12 -6.46
N GLY A 123 -7.02 1.53 -6.78
CA GLY A 123 -7.09 0.15 -7.25
C GLY A 123 -7.98 -0.78 -6.42
N TRP A 124 -9.08 -0.27 -5.90
CA TRP A 124 -10.02 -0.99 -5.04
C TRP A 124 -10.63 -2.24 -5.70
N GLU A 125 -10.76 -3.30 -4.91
CA GLU A 125 -11.29 -4.60 -5.33
C GLU A 125 -11.96 -5.35 -4.15
N MET A 126 -12.49 -6.54 -4.40
CA MET A 126 -13.20 -7.32 -3.37
C MET A 126 -12.32 -7.74 -2.19
N ARG A 127 -11.02 -7.93 -2.38
CA ARG A 127 -10.07 -8.22 -1.27
C ARG A 127 -10.04 -7.11 -0.23
N ASP A 128 -10.22 -5.86 -0.66
CA ASP A 128 -10.24 -4.71 0.25
C ASP A 128 -11.53 -4.68 1.08
N VAL A 129 -12.65 -5.10 0.49
CA VAL A 129 -13.93 -5.26 1.22
C VAL A 129 -13.78 -6.29 2.35
N ARG A 130 -13.10 -7.40 2.09
CA ARG A 130 -12.78 -8.38 3.11
C ARG A 130 -12.02 -7.75 4.28
N MET A 131 -10.98 -6.98 4.00
CA MET A 131 -10.16 -6.33 5.03
C MET A 131 -10.99 -5.38 5.90
N VAL A 132 -11.92 -4.64 5.31
CA VAL A 132 -12.83 -3.76 6.05
C VAL A 132 -13.77 -4.56 6.95
N LEU A 133 -14.33 -5.67 6.47
CA LEU A 133 -15.16 -6.55 7.30
C LEU A 133 -14.37 -7.21 8.43
N GLU A 134 -13.13 -7.66 8.18
CA GLU A 134 -12.26 -8.19 9.23
C GLU A 134 -11.97 -7.12 10.31
N GLN A 135 -11.76 -5.86 9.94
CA GLN A 135 -11.64 -4.76 10.91
C GLN A 135 -12.93 -4.50 11.68
N ARG A 136 -14.10 -4.52 11.02
CA ARG A 136 -15.40 -4.42 11.68
C ARG A 136 -15.52 -5.49 12.77
N TRP A 137 -15.18 -6.72 12.45
CA TRP A 137 -15.31 -7.85 13.39
C TRP A 137 -14.40 -7.77 14.62
N THR A 138 -13.38 -6.93 14.61
CA THR A 138 -12.62 -6.63 15.84
C THR A 138 -13.33 -5.68 16.79
N ARG A 139 -14.40 -5.00 16.33
CA ARG A 139 -15.11 -3.95 17.07
C ARG A 139 -16.51 -4.36 17.53
N VAL A 140 -17.08 -5.42 16.97
CA VAL A 140 -18.43 -5.91 17.28
C VAL A 140 -18.42 -6.97 18.38
N SER A 141 -19.62 -7.30 18.93
CA SER A 141 -19.74 -8.38 19.92
C SER A 141 -19.50 -9.77 19.31
N PRO A 142 -19.11 -10.78 20.10
CA PRO A 142 -18.95 -12.15 19.61
C PRO A 142 -20.20 -12.73 18.94
N GLU A 143 -21.40 -12.38 19.44
CA GLU A 143 -22.67 -12.81 18.87
C GLU A 143 -22.91 -12.17 17.50
N GLN A 144 -22.64 -10.87 17.38
CA GLN A 144 -22.75 -10.14 16.12
C GLN A 144 -21.74 -10.66 15.10
N PHE A 145 -20.50 -10.85 15.50
CA PHE A 145 -19.46 -11.50 14.65
C PHE A 145 -19.95 -12.85 14.13
N ALA A 146 -20.46 -13.72 15.01
CA ALA A 146 -20.92 -15.05 14.59
C ALA A 146 -22.10 -14.99 13.61
N SER A 147 -22.99 -14.00 13.75
CA SER A 147 -24.09 -13.76 12.83
C SER A 147 -23.61 -13.27 11.48
N GLU A 148 -22.77 -12.24 11.45
CA GLU A 148 -22.24 -11.61 10.23
C GLU A 148 -21.32 -12.58 9.46
N ALA A 149 -20.41 -13.26 10.16
CA ALA A 149 -19.49 -14.24 9.55
C ALA A 149 -20.24 -15.41 8.91
N ARG A 150 -21.41 -15.79 9.43
CA ARG A 150 -22.26 -16.82 8.83
C ARG A 150 -22.83 -16.36 7.48
N VAL A 151 -23.23 -15.11 7.36
CA VAL A 151 -23.76 -14.53 6.12
C VAL A 151 -22.62 -14.36 5.10
N VAL A 152 -21.50 -13.81 5.52
CA VAL A 152 -20.34 -13.51 4.66
C VAL A 152 -19.65 -14.79 4.19
N GLY A 153 -19.46 -15.76 5.08
CA GLY A 153 -18.79 -17.05 4.77
C GLY A 153 -17.28 -16.96 4.76
N ASP A 154 -16.67 -17.82 3.95
CA ASP A 154 -15.22 -18.00 3.92
C ASP A 154 -14.50 -16.84 3.18
N ALA A 155 -13.30 -16.54 3.66
CA ALA A 155 -12.43 -15.51 3.09
C ALA A 155 -12.09 -15.72 1.60
N SER A 156 -12.08 -16.97 1.11
CA SER A 156 -11.80 -17.30 -0.29
C SER A 156 -12.84 -16.74 -1.26
N LEU A 157 -14.05 -16.44 -0.78
CA LEU A 157 -15.11 -15.83 -1.61
C LEU A 157 -14.75 -14.45 -2.13
N PHE A 158 -13.86 -13.72 -1.43
CA PHE A 158 -13.38 -12.40 -1.85
C PHE A 158 -12.26 -12.45 -2.90
N ASN A 159 -11.67 -13.61 -3.12
CA ASN A 159 -10.59 -13.82 -4.09
C ASN A 159 -11.13 -14.32 -5.45
N GLN A 160 -12.45 -14.26 -5.66
CA GLN A 160 -13.04 -14.65 -6.95
C GLN A 160 -12.65 -13.66 -8.04
N PRO A 161 -12.41 -14.15 -9.27
CA PRO A 161 -12.18 -13.25 -10.42
C PRO A 161 -13.32 -12.25 -10.58
N GLU A 162 -12.97 -11.02 -10.92
CA GLU A 162 -13.96 -10.00 -11.25
C GLU A 162 -14.82 -10.46 -12.46
N PRO A 163 -16.15 -10.44 -12.36
CA PRO A 163 -17.04 -10.76 -13.49
C PRO A 163 -16.81 -9.88 -14.71
N SER A 164 -16.41 -8.64 -14.48
CA SER A 164 -15.94 -7.67 -15.47
C SER A 164 -14.97 -6.70 -14.79
N PRO A 165 -14.09 -6.01 -15.54
CA PRO A 165 -13.13 -5.08 -14.95
C PRO A 165 -13.81 -4.04 -14.06
N GLY A 166 -13.35 -3.94 -12.80
CA GLY A 166 -13.90 -3.01 -11.82
C GLY A 166 -15.26 -3.41 -11.23
N VAL A 167 -15.71 -4.64 -11.43
CA VAL A 167 -16.94 -5.16 -10.82
C VAL A 167 -16.63 -6.39 -10.01
N GLY A 168 -16.82 -6.30 -8.70
CA GLY A 168 -16.77 -7.43 -7.80
C GLY A 168 -18.16 -8.04 -7.57
N ALA A 169 -18.20 -9.33 -7.25
CA ALA A 169 -19.43 -10.02 -6.87
C ALA A 169 -19.18 -10.90 -5.65
N LEU A 170 -20.07 -10.81 -4.67
CA LEU A 170 -20.01 -11.60 -3.44
C LEU A 170 -21.33 -12.30 -3.20
N ARG A 171 -21.29 -13.63 -3.09
CA ARG A 171 -22.46 -14.45 -2.76
C ARG A 171 -22.48 -14.72 -1.27
N PRO A 172 -23.61 -14.53 -0.58
CA PRO A 172 -23.71 -14.91 0.82
C PRO A 172 -23.54 -16.44 0.96
N ALA A 173 -22.83 -16.83 2.00
CA ALA A 173 -22.68 -18.26 2.34
C ALA A 173 -23.99 -18.83 2.90
N THR A 174 -24.70 -18.02 3.67
CA THR A 174 -26.04 -18.30 4.16
C THR A 174 -26.89 -17.04 4.15
N GLY A 175 -28.19 -17.17 4.24
CA GLY A 175 -29.09 -16.02 4.18
C GLY A 175 -29.32 -15.50 2.76
N SER A 176 -29.60 -14.23 2.61
CA SER A 176 -29.91 -13.58 1.34
C SER A 176 -28.85 -12.57 0.93
N ALA A 177 -28.80 -12.27 -0.37
CA ALA A 177 -27.93 -11.20 -0.88
C ALA A 177 -28.36 -9.81 -0.34
N ASP A 178 -29.63 -9.65 0.02
CA ASP A 178 -30.12 -8.40 0.62
C ASP A 178 -29.62 -8.23 2.05
N GLU A 179 -29.50 -9.31 2.84
CA GLU A 179 -28.88 -9.29 4.18
C GLU A 179 -27.39 -8.94 4.08
N LEU A 180 -26.68 -9.50 3.11
CA LEU A 180 -25.28 -9.16 2.86
C LEU A 180 -25.11 -7.70 2.41
N LEU A 181 -25.99 -7.20 1.55
CA LEU A 181 -25.99 -5.80 1.12
C LEU A 181 -26.23 -4.87 2.32
N ALA A 182 -27.23 -5.18 3.16
CA ALA A 182 -27.52 -4.40 4.35
C ALA A 182 -26.33 -4.34 5.32
N LEU A 183 -25.58 -5.44 5.49
CA LEU A 183 -24.35 -5.47 6.29
C LEU A 183 -23.27 -4.52 5.72
N LEU A 184 -23.08 -4.53 4.42
CA LEU A 184 -22.08 -3.66 3.77
C LEU A 184 -22.48 -2.18 3.82
N GLU A 185 -23.78 -1.87 3.68
CA GLU A 185 -24.30 -0.53 3.82
C GLU A 185 -24.20 -0.02 5.27
N ASP A 186 -24.45 -0.88 6.26
CA ASP A 186 -24.28 -0.56 7.68
C ASP A 186 -22.81 -0.26 8.01
N GLU A 187 -21.87 -1.06 7.49
CA GLU A 187 -20.44 -0.77 7.68
C GLU A 187 -20.03 0.53 7.02
N ARG A 188 -20.50 0.79 5.80
CA ARG A 188 -20.26 2.07 5.10
C ARG A 188 -20.81 3.27 5.89
N ALA A 189 -21.96 3.10 6.52
CA ALA A 189 -22.58 4.15 7.33
C ALA A 189 -21.86 4.36 8.67
N SER A 190 -21.31 3.28 9.25
CA SER A 190 -20.61 3.32 10.54
C SER A 190 -19.19 3.88 10.43
N ASP A 191 -18.53 3.70 9.30
CA ASP A 191 -17.18 4.23 9.01
C ASP A 191 -17.11 4.89 7.62
N PRO A 192 -17.76 6.05 7.43
CA PRO A 192 -17.78 6.72 6.13
C PRO A 192 -16.42 7.29 5.72
N ALA A 193 -15.47 7.39 6.66
CA ALA A 193 -14.12 7.86 6.41
C ALA A 193 -13.18 6.76 5.86
N GLU A 194 -13.63 5.51 5.85
CA GLU A 194 -12.87 4.40 5.28
C GLU A 194 -12.62 4.63 3.78
N PRO A 195 -11.34 4.68 3.35
CA PRO A 195 -10.98 5.03 1.98
C PRO A 195 -11.60 4.13 0.89
N LEU A 196 -11.85 2.86 1.20
CA LEU A 196 -12.54 1.93 0.30
C LEU A 196 -13.83 2.52 -0.25
N TRP A 197 -14.65 3.12 0.62
CA TRP A 197 -15.97 3.62 0.21
C TRP A 197 -15.91 4.77 -0.78
N HIS A 198 -14.79 5.50 -0.84
CA HIS A 198 -14.55 6.50 -1.87
C HIS A 198 -14.27 5.86 -3.24
N GLY A 199 -13.80 4.62 -3.26
CA GLY A 199 -13.55 3.84 -4.47
C GLY A 199 -14.75 3.03 -4.96
N VAL A 200 -15.82 2.92 -4.17
CA VAL A 200 -17.05 2.21 -4.54
C VAL A 200 -18.04 3.17 -5.18
N ARG A 201 -18.33 2.95 -6.47
CA ARG A 201 -19.30 3.71 -7.25
C ARG A 201 -20.73 3.32 -6.90
N GLY A 202 -20.98 2.02 -6.67
CA GLY A 202 -22.30 1.50 -6.33
C GLY A 202 -22.25 0.08 -5.79
N MET A 203 -23.27 -0.28 -5.02
CA MET A 203 -23.53 -1.63 -4.53
C MET A 203 -24.99 -1.96 -4.80
N ALA A 204 -25.26 -3.18 -5.26
CA ALA A 204 -26.63 -3.63 -5.50
C ALA A 204 -26.75 -5.15 -5.34
N SER A 205 -27.89 -5.61 -4.83
CA SER A 205 -28.27 -7.03 -4.80
C SER A 205 -29.09 -7.37 -6.05
N ASN A 206 -28.84 -8.54 -6.61
CA ASN A 206 -29.70 -9.14 -7.64
C ASN A 206 -30.48 -10.35 -7.11
N GLY A 207 -30.57 -10.49 -5.77
CA GLY A 207 -31.21 -11.61 -5.09
C GLY A 207 -30.34 -12.86 -4.91
N ARG A 208 -29.25 -12.98 -5.67
CA ARG A 208 -28.28 -14.11 -5.59
C ARG A 208 -26.90 -13.69 -5.07
N GLU A 209 -26.48 -12.49 -5.42
CA GLU A 209 -25.19 -11.94 -5.08
C GLU A 209 -25.27 -10.42 -4.93
N VAL A 210 -24.40 -9.87 -4.13
CA VAL A 210 -24.15 -8.42 -4.09
C VAL A 210 -23.08 -8.11 -5.15
N ARG A 211 -23.38 -7.17 -6.03
CA ARG A 211 -22.42 -6.60 -6.98
C ARG A 211 -21.93 -5.26 -6.47
N MET A 212 -20.63 -5.07 -6.56
CA MET A 212 -19.96 -3.82 -6.21
C MET A 212 -19.26 -3.29 -7.45
N GLU A 213 -19.54 -2.05 -7.81
CA GLU A 213 -18.86 -1.35 -8.90
C GLU A 213 -17.78 -0.44 -8.29
N PHE A 214 -16.54 -0.67 -8.66
CA PHE A 214 -15.41 0.14 -8.27
C PHE A 214 -15.12 1.22 -9.30
N ILE A 215 -14.55 2.33 -8.84
CA ILE A 215 -14.00 3.37 -9.71
C ILE A 215 -12.81 2.78 -10.47
N GLU A 216 -12.72 3.12 -11.75
CA GLU A 216 -11.64 2.63 -12.62
C GLU A 216 -10.28 2.88 -11.97
N ARG A 217 -9.52 1.79 -11.81
CA ARG A 217 -8.18 1.80 -11.22
C ARG A 217 -7.15 2.34 -12.21
N ALA A 218 -6.16 3.04 -11.69
CA ALA A 218 -5.02 3.50 -12.47
C ALA A 218 -3.72 3.05 -11.80
N VAL A 219 -2.73 2.71 -12.60
CA VAL A 219 -1.38 2.41 -12.09
C VAL A 219 -0.64 3.74 -11.93
N PRO A 220 -0.21 4.10 -10.69
CA PRO A 220 0.54 5.33 -10.50
C PRO A 220 1.91 5.23 -11.18
N ARG A 221 2.32 6.29 -11.87
CA ARG A 221 3.62 6.37 -12.54
C ARG A 221 4.62 7.11 -11.66
N LEU A 222 5.89 6.68 -11.72
CA LEU A 222 6.98 7.38 -11.06
C LEU A 222 7.27 8.66 -11.83
N LEU A 223 6.90 9.81 -11.28
CA LEU A 223 7.00 11.11 -11.93
C LEU A 223 7.56 12.16 -10.97
N PRO A 224 8.27 13.20 -11.48
CA PRO A 224 8.80 14.29 -10.68
C PRO A 224 7.70 15.05 -9.94
N VAL A 225 7.94 15.39 -8.68
CA VAL A 225 7.09 16.29 -7.90
C VAL A 225 7.52 17.72 -8.13
N VAL A 226 6.59 18.59 -8.52
CA VAL A 226 6.86 20.01 -8.79
C VAL A 226 7.51 20.68 -7.57
N GLY A 227 8.63 21.38 -7.80
CA GLY A 227 9.39 22.04 -6.74
C GLY A 227 10.18 21.12 -5.81
N SER A 228 10.39 19.86 -6.20
CA SER A 228 11.15 18.88 -5.43
C SER A 228 12.14 18.13 -6.33
N ALA A 229 13.22 17.60 -5.73
CA ALA A 229 14.17 16.73 -6.40
C ALA A 229 13.75 15.23 -6.33
N VAL A 230 12.52 14.98 -5.89
CA VAL A 230 11.97 13.64 -5.65
C VAL A 230 10.99 13.27 -6.76
N GLU A 231 11.01 12.02 -7.19
CA GLU A 231 9.98 11.41 -8.03
C GLU A 231 9.13 10.48 -7.16
N VAL A 232 7.81 10.48 -7.38
CA VAL A 232 6.87 9.68 -6.61
C VAL A 232 5.85 8.97 -7.49
N SER A 233 5.51 7.75 -7.14
CA SER A 233 4.48 6.93 -7.77
C SER A 233 3.20 6.97 -6.92
N CYS A 234 2.48 8.12 -6.96
CA CYS A 234 1.32 8.33 -6.08
C CYS A 234 0.28 9.27 -6.70
N HIS A 235 -0.99 8.88 -6.64
CA HIS A 235 -2.11 9.67 -7.15
C HIS A 235 -2.41 10.96 -6.37
N LEU A 236 -1.85 11.12 -5.18
CA LEU A 236 -1.92 12.38 -4.42
C LEU A 236 -1.16 13.51 -5.11
N TYR A 237 -0.15 13.19 -5.93
CA TYR A 237 0.71 14.16 -6.61
C TYR A 237 0.45 14.24 -8.12
N HIS A 238 -0.07 13.15 -8.70
CA HIS A 238 -0.26 13.03 -10.13
C HIS A 238 -1.68 12.54 -10.44
N LYS A 239 -2.37 13.25 -11.33
CA LYS A 239 -3.70 12.83 -11.77
C LYS A 239 -3.59 11.47 -12.47
N PRO A 240 -4.52 10.55 -12.23
CA PRO A 240 -4.56 9.28 -12.92
C PRO A 240 -4.72 9.50 -14.44
N VAL A 241 -3.93 8.74 -15.21
CA VAL A 241 -4.07 8.71 -16.68
C VAL A 241 -4.89 7.48 -17.02
N PRO A 242 -5.98 7.58 -17.78
CA PRO A 242 -6.78 6.42 -18.19
C PRO A 242 -5.94 5.41 -18.94
N ALA A 243 -6.23 4.10 -18.73
CA ALA A 243 -5.46 2.99 -19.29
C ALA A 243 -5.39 2.98 -20.84
N GLU A 244 -6.37 3.57 -21.51
CA GLU A 244 -6.40 3.65 -22.99
C GLU A 244 -5.24 4.48 -23.59
N SER A 245 -4.63 5.40 -22.82
CA SER A 245 -3.51 6.20 -23.32
C SER A 245 -2.16 5.47 -23.25
N GLU A 246 -2.05 4.37 -22.51
CA GLU A 246 -0.81 3.60 -22.37
C GLU A 246 -0.52 2.71 -23.59
N ALA A 247 -1.57 2.17 -24.24
CA ALA A 247 -1.44 1.35 -25.43
C ALA A 247 -0.91 2.13 -26.65
N ALA A 248 -1.13 3.43 -26.69
CA ALA A 248 -0.64 4.30 -27.76
C ALA A 248 0.86 4.64 -27.63
N THR A 249 1.37 4.75 -26.40
CA THR A 249 2.76 5.14 -26.15
C THR A 249 3.75 3.96 -26.26
N ALA A 250 3.28 2.74 -26.02
CA ALA A 250 4.10 1.53 -26.13
C ALA A 250 4.37 1.08 -27.59
N ARG A 251 3.61 1.58 -28.56
CA ARG A 251 3.77 1.26 -29.99
C ARG A 251 4.73 2.19 -30.75
N THR A 252 5.29 3.19 -30.08
CA THR A 252 6.14 4.22 -30.71
C THR A 252 7.60 4.19 -30.23
N LYS A 253 8.05 3.08 -29.60
CA LYS A 253 9.47 2.87 -29.26
C LYS A 253 10.01 1.61 -29.86
#